data_3cc7dbf79f9553cb2b9991cc26fc6efe
#
_entry.id   3cc7dbf79f9553cb2b9991cc26fc6efe
#
_cell.length_a   1.000
_cell.length_b   1.000
_cell.length_c   1.000
_cell.angle_alpha   90.00
_cell.angle_beta   90.00
_cell.angle_gamma   90.00
#
_symmetry.space_group_name_H-M   'P 1'
#
loop_
_entity.id
_entity.type
_entity.pdbx_description
1 polymer ?
#
loop_
_entity_poly.entity_id
_entity_poly.type
_entity_poly.pdbx_seq_one_letter_code
_entity_poly.pdbx_strand_id
1 'polypeptide(L)'
;DYYNRFGEGGFRRLLDQGYSFDNCLIDYVPTVTAIGHASVYTGTSPAFHGICGNNFCIDGRKVYCCEDSTVAPVGSDNRKDGCMSPINLLATTIGDQLRLHTDFRAKVIGISYKDRAAILPAGHSANGAYWLDRKNRQFITSTYYMQELPQWAKDYNKELIKNKEFKKVNR
;
A
#
# COMPACT_ATOMS: atom_id res chain seq x y z
N ASP A 1 25.01 -10.38 -7.89
CA ASP A 1 24.95 -11.62 -8.69
C ASP A 1 23.94 -11.60 -9.85
N TYR A 2 22.98 -10.66 -9.86
CA TYR A 2 21.99 -10.55 -10.93
C TYR A 2 22.26 -9.42 -11.94
N TYR A 3 23.26 -8.59 -11.72
CA TYR A 3 23.55 -7.41 -12.55
C TYR A 3 23.62 -7.73 -14.06
N ASN A 4 24.29 -8.82 -14.43
CA ASN A 4 24.42 -9.25 -15.83
C ASN A 4 23.09 -9.74 -16.47
N ARG A 5 22.03 -9.93 -15.67
CA ARG A 5 20.70 -10.33 -16.13
C ARG A 5 19.75 -9.15 -16.32
N PHE A 6 20.14 -7.96 -15.86
CA PHE A 6 19.35 -6.76 -16.03
C PHE A 6 19.48 -6.25 -17.47
N GLY A 7 18.38 -5.85 -18.07
CA GLY A 7 18.39 -5.07 -19.30
C GLY A 7 18.98 -3.67 -19.06
N GLU A 8 19.31 -2.95 -20.14
CA GLU A 8 19.94 -1.63 -20.06
C GLU A 8 19.07 -0.57 -19.37
N GLY A 9 17.75 -0.71 -19.43
CA GLY A 9 16.80 0.12 -18.67
C GLY A 9 16.65 -0.35 -17.23
N GLY A 10 15.83 0.31 -16.44
CA GLY A 10 15.49 -0.08 -15.09
C GLY A 10 16.68 -0.12 -14.12
N PHE A 11 16.92 -1.24 -13.47
CA PHE A 11 17.95 -1.37 -12.43
C PHE A 11 19.36 -1.03 -12.93
N ARG A 12 19.78 -1.50 -14.12
CA ARG A 12 21.10 -1.20 -14.67
C ARG A 12 21.27 0.31 -14.88
N ARG A 13 20.27 0.97 -15.46
CA ARG A 13 20.30 2.42 -15.63
C ARG A 13 20.44 3.16 -14.30
N LEU A 14 19.72 2.74 -13.27
CA LEU A 14 19.81 3.36 -11.94
C LEU A 14 21.18 3.15 -11.29
N LEU A 15 21.80 1.96 -11.47
CA LEU A 15 23.13 1.65 -10.95
C LEU A 15 24.23 2.40 -11.69
N ASP A 16 24.13 2.51 -13.02
CA ASP A 16 25.20 3.09 -13.88
C ASP A 16 25.11 4.62 -13.96
N GLN A 17 23.91 5.20 -13.88
CA GLN A 17 23.64 6.63 -14.09
C GLN A 17 23.08 7.34 -12.86
N GLY A 18 22.70 6.59 -11.84
CA GLY A 18 22.18 7.11 -10.57
C GLY A 18 23.25 7.24 -9.50
N TYR A 19 22.81 7.50 -8.28
CA TYR A 19 23.66 7.51 -7.09
C TYR A 19 23.32 6.34 -6.19
N SER A 20 24.32 5.59 -5.72
CA SER A 20 24.18 4.45 -4.81
C SER A 20 24.62 4.83 -3.41
N PHE A 21 23.77 4.55 -2.44
CA PHE A 21 24.05 4.75 -1.01
C PHE A 21 24.48 3.41 -0.40
N ASP A 22 25.77 3.14 -0.32
CA ASP A 22 26.29 1.85 0.14
C ASP A 22 26.09 1.60 1.65
N ASN A 23 25.94 2.66 2.43
CA ASN A 23 25.75 2.62 3.87
C ASN A 23 24.35 3.13 4.31
N CYS A 24 23.33 2.88 3.52
CA CYS A 24 21.97 3.21 3.87
C CYS A 24 21.42 2.15 4.84
N LEU A 25 21.55 2.40 6.14
CA LEU A 25 21.12 1.49 7.20
C LEU A 25 19.71 1.85 7.69
N ILE A 26 18.95 0.82 8.03
CA ILE A 26 17.65 0.97 8.69
C ILE A 26 17.89 1.05 10.20
N ASP A 27 17.40 2.09 10.85
CA ASP A 27 17.62 2.43 12.27
C ASP A 27 16.50 1.92 13.20
N TYR A 28 15.64 1.04 12.72
CA TYR A 28 14.52 0.48 13.47
C TYR A 28 14.36 -1.03 13.29
N VAL A 29 13.75 -1.67 14.25
CA VAL A 29 13.33 -3.09 14.23
C VAL A 29 11.90 -3.22 14.73
N PRO A 30 11.13 -4.23 14.24
CA PRO A 30 11.45 -5.19 13.18
C PRO A 30 11.30 -4.59 11.77
N THR A 31 12.09 -5.09 10.82
CA THR A 31 12.02 -4.66 9.41
C THR A 31 10.93 -5.42 8.64
N VAL A 32 9.67 -5.18 9.01
CA VAL A 32 8.50 -5.83 8.38
C VAL A 32 7.78 -4.89 7.42
N THR A 33 6.91 -5.46 6.59
CA THR A 33 6.29 -4.77 5.43
C THR A 33 5.65 -3.43 5.79
N ALA A 34 4.80 -3.38 6.83
CA ALA A 34 4.07 -2.16 7.17
C ALA A 34 5.01 -1.02 7.56
N ILE A 35 5.98 -1.30 8.43
CA ILE A 35 6.96 -0.31 8.87
C ILE A 35 7.76 0.21 7.68
N GLY A 36 8.28 -0.72 6.84
CA GLY A 36 9.08 -0.35 5.68
C GLY A 36 8.34 0.56 4.71
N HIS A 37 7.10 0.23 4.37
CA HIS A 37 6.29 1.10 3.51
C HIS A 37 6.00 2.46 4.17
N ALA A 38 5.61 2.48 5.43
CA ALA A 38 5.38 3.73 6.14
C ALA A 38 6.65 4.60 6.17
N SER A 39 7.79 4.03 6.59
CA SER A 39 9.06 4.78 6.71
C SER A 39 9.54 5.36 5.38
N VAL A 40 9.51 4.56 4.29
CA VAL A 40 9.96 5.02 2.97
C VAL A 40 9.10 6.16 2.43
N TYR A 41 7.77 6.05 2.59
CA TYR A 41 6.85 7.03 2.00
C TYR A 41 6.57 8.26 2.87
N THR A 42 6.85 8.17 4.19
CA THR A 42 6.76 9.34 5.09
C THR A 42 8.12 10.02 5.30
N GLY A 43 9.23 9.35 4.97
CA GLY A 43 10.58 9.86 5.22
C GLY A 43 10.95 9.92 6.70
N THR A 44 10.27 9.13 7.57
CA THR A 44 10.49 9.15 9.02
C THR A 44 10.43 7.76 9.64
N SER A 45 10.75 7.64 10.92
CA SER A 45 10.81 6.37 11.65
C SER A 45 9.49 6.02 12.36
N PRO A 46 9.31 4.76 12.82
CA PRO A 46 8.13 4.30 13.54
C PRO A 46 7.71 5.18 14.72
N ALA A 47 8.65 5.80 15.40
CA ALA A 47 8.37 6.69 16.54
C ALA A 47 7.53 7.91 16.15
N PHE A 48 7.60 8.34 14.88
CA PHE A 48 6.88 9.51 14.37
C PHE A 48 5.66 9.13 13.52
N HIS A 49 5.79 8.10 12.66
CA HIS A 49 4.65 7.71 11.81
C HIS A 49 3.70 6.70 12.47
N GLY A 50 4.00 6.19 13.68
CA GLY A 50 3.09 5.38 14.49
C GLY A 50 2.94 3.92 14.07
N ILE A 51 3.45 3.50 12.91
CA ILE A 51 3.35 2.10 12.44
C ILE A 51 4.54 1.30 12.98
N CYS A 52 4.31 0.57 14.07
CA CYS A 52 5.35 -0.19 14.78
C CYS A 52 5.43 -1.66 14.35
N GLY A 53 4.57 -2.13 13.45
CA GLY A 53 4.53 -3.51 12.97
C GLY A 53 3.42 -3.74 11.97
N ASN A 54 3.32 -4.98 11.44
CA ASN A 54 2.10 -5.38 10.73
C ASN A 54 0.91 -5.48 11.71
N ASN A 55 1.21 -5.85 12.96
CA ASN A 55 0.30 -5.79 14.09
C ASN A 55 1.07 -5.20 15.27
N PHE A 56 0.43 -4.36 16.05
CA PHE A 56 0.98 -3.74 17.25
C PHE A 56 -0.13 -3.48 18.27
N CYS A 57 0.21 -2.94 19.44
CA CYS A 57 -0.77 -2.65 20.48
C CYS A 57 -1.00 -1.14 20.58
N ILE A 58 -2.27 -0.74 20.65
CA ILE A 58 -2.72 0.60 21.01
C ILE A 58 -3.61 0.45 22.24
N ASP A 59 -3.26 1.09 23.33
CA ASP A 59 -4.00 1.06 24.61
C ASP A 59 -4.34 -0.38 25.08
N GLY A 60 -3.36 -1.29 24.96
CA GLY A 60 -3.52 -2.69 25.35
C GLY A 60 -4.29 -3.57 24.35
N ARG A 61 -4.85 -3.01 23.30
CA ARG A 61 -5.56 -3.74 22.23
C ARG A 61 -4.63 -4.02 21.06
N LYS A 62 -4.59 -5.28 20.62
CA LYS A 62 -3.89 -5.65 19.37
C LYS A 62 -4.63 -5.09 18.17
N VAL A 63 -3.93 -4.34 17.33
CA VAL A 63 -4.44 -3.68 16.14
C VAL A 63 -3.62 -4.11 14.93
N TYR A 64 -4.28 -4.35 13.80
CA TYR A 64 -3.61 -4.49 12.52
C TYR A 64 -3.32 -3.09 11.94
N CYS A 65 -2.18 -2.92 11.28
CA CYS A 65 -1.65 -1.59 10.88
C CYS A 65 -2.60 -0.72 10.03
N CYS A 66 -3.50 -1.31 9.27
CA CYS A 66 -4.50 -0.60 8.46
C CYS A 66 -5.94 -0.84 8.92
N GLU A 67 -6.15 -1.55 10.04
CA GLU A 67 -7.50 -1.83 10.54
C GLU A 67 -8.24 -0.55 10.89
N ASP A 68 -9.45 -0.43 10.36
CA ASP A 68 -10.35 0.68 10.63
C ASP A 68 -11.79 0.17 10.69
N SER A 69 -12.35 0.14 11.89
CA SER A 69 -13.72 -0.32 12.13
C SER A 69 -14.79 0.67 11.68
N THR A 70 -14.41 1.92 11.37
CA THR A 70 -15.33 2.99 10.96
C THR A 70 -15.66 2.95 9.48
N VAL A 71 -14.89 2.20 8.68
CA VAL A 71 -15.09 2.06 7.24
C VAL A 71 -15.66 0.70 6.87
N ALA A 72 -16.26 0.63 5.68
CA ALA A 72 -16.80 -0.60 5.10
C ALA A 72 -16.02 -0.99 3.83
N PRO A 73 -16.00 -2.29 3.47
CA PRO A 73 -15.44 -2.73 2.20
C PRO A 73 -16.24 -2.20 1.02
N VAL A 74 -15.55 -1.89 -0.08
CA VAL A 74 -16.15 -1.51 -1.36
C VAL A 74 -15.66 -2.47 -2.45
N GLY A 75 -16.61 -3.13 -3.10
CA GLY A 75 -16.33 -4.17 -4.10
C GLY A 75 -16.32 -5.60 -3.54
N SER A 76 -16.59 -5.77 -2.24
CA SER A 76 -16.69 -7.08 -1.58
C SER A 76 -17.53 -6.96 -0.31
N ASP A 77 -18.01 -8.07 0.20
CA ASP A 77 -18.64 -8.23 1.53
C ASP A 77 -17.64 -8.64 2.63
N ASN A 78 -16.38 -8.88 2.25
CA ASN A 78 -15.34 -9.36 3.14
C ASN A 78 -14.82 -8.23 4.06
N ARG A 79 -15.46 -8.06 5.21
CA ARG A 79 -15.06 -7.05 6.21
C ARG A 79 -13.63 -7.23 6.72
N LYS A 80 -13.15 -8.47 6.83
CA LYS A 80 -11.80 -8.77 7.33
C LYS A 80 -10.70 -8.19 6.45
N ASP A 81 -10.85 -8.25 5.14
CA ASP A 81 -9.87 -7.72 4.18
C ASP A 81 -10.24 -6.30 3.70
N GLY A 82 -11.47 -5.81 3.97
CA GLY A 82 -11.97 -4.57 3.40
C GLY A 82 -12.16 -3.40 4.35
N CYS A 83 -12.23 -3.62 5.68
CA CYS A 83 -12.33 -2.54 6.66
C CYS A 83 -10.93 -1.98 6.97
N MET A 84 -10.35 -1.27 6.00
CA MET A 84 -8.97 -0.79 6.04
C MET A 84 -8.86 0.67 5.61
N SER A 85 -7.98 1.43 6.29
CA SER A 85 -7.64 2.81 5.96
C SER A 85 -6.26 3.18 6.50
N PRO A 86 -5.71 4.37 6.19
CA PRO A 86 -4.47 4.84 6.79
C PRO A 86 -4.64 5.45 8.19
N ILE A 87 -5.74 5.19 8.91
CA ILE A 87 -6.07 5.85 10.18
C ILE A 87 -4.96 5.76 11.24
N ASN A 88 -4.20 4.67 11.25
CA ASN A 88 -3.12 4.45 12.21
C ASN A 88 -1.79 5.09 11.77
N LEU A 89 -1.71 5.65 10.57
CA LEU A 89 -0.53 6.37 10.08
C LEU A 89 -0.58 7.81 10.60
N LEU A 90 0.38 8.21 11.43
CA LEU A 90 0.38 9.53 12.10
C LEU A 90 1.17 10.60 11.34
N ALA A 91 1.77 10.25 10.22
CA ALA A 91 2.55 11.17 9.39
C ALA A 91 2.01 11.23 7.96
N THR A 92 2.21 12.35 7.30
CA THR A 92 1.89 12.51 5.87
C THR A 92 2.92 11.81 5.00
N THR A 93 2.46 11.28 3.88
CA THR A 93 3.33 10.66 2.86
C THR A 93 3.79 11.68 1.82
N ILE A 94 4.79 11.31 1.01
CA ILE A 94 5.18 12.11 -0.16
C ILE A 94 3.99 12.34 -1.11
N GLY A 95 3.07 11.37 -1.20
CA GLY A 95 1.82 11.52 -1.97
C GLY A 95 0.90 12.57 -1.38
N ASP A 96 0.76 12.62 -0.06
CA ASP A 96 0.00 13.66 0.63
C ASP A 96 0.60 15.05 0.38
N GLN A 97 1.92 15.17 0.51
CA GLN A 97 2.63 16.43 0.26
C GLN A 97 2.51 16.90 -1.19
N LEU A 98 2.59 15.98 -2.15
CA LEU A 98 2.37 16.29 -3.57
C LEU A 98 0.96 16.84 -3.81
N ARG A 99 -0.05 16.24 -3.20
CA ARG A 99 -1.43 16.71 -3.31
C ARG A 99 -1.62 18.09 -2.70
N LEU A 100 -1.07 18.31 -1.51
CA LEU A 100 -1.09 19.61 -0.85
C LEU A 100 -0.39 20.69 -1.71
N HIS A 101 0.82 20.40 -2.18
CA HIS A 101 1.60 21.32 -3.01
C HIS A 101 0.91 21.68 -4.33
N THR A 102 0.08 20.82 -4.85
CA THR A 102 -0.64 21.03 -6.12
C THR A 102 -2.12 21.42 -5.92
N ASP A 103 -2.52 21.87 -4.75
CA ASP A 103 -3.92 22.17 -4.42
C ASP A 103 -4.86 21.03 -4.80
N PHE A 104 -4.48 19.80 -4.45
CA PHE A 104 -5.19 18.55 -4.74
C PHE A 104 -5.40 18.23 -6.24
N ARG A 105 -4.69 18.89 -7.15
CA ARG A 105 -4.74 18.58 -8.60
C ARG A 105 -3.99 17.31 -8.96
N ALA A 106 -2.90 17.01 -8.26
CA ALA A 106 -2.14 15.76 -8.46
C ALA A 106 -3.00 14.53 -8.13
N LYS A 107 -2.76 13.44 -8.85
CA LYS A 107 -3.41 12.15 -8.61
C LYS A 107 -2.44 11.21 -7.90
N VAL A 108 -2.89 10.67 -6.77
CA VAL A 108 -2.17 9.66 -5.99
C VAL A 108 -3.05 8.43 -5.86
N ILE A 109 -2.55 7.29 -6.31
CA ILE A 109 -3.27 6.01 -6.30
C ILE A 109 -2.32 4.92 -5.83
N GLY A 110 -2.74 4.15 -4.83
CA GLY A 110 -2.02 2.97 -4.34
C GLY A 110 -2.64 1.68 -4.90
N ILE A 111 -1.84 0.79 -5.46
CA ILE A 111 -2.31 -0.51 -5.93
C ILE A 111 -1.33 -1.59 -5.49
N SER A 112 -1.81 -2.61 -4.78
CA SER A 112 -0.99 -3.75 -4.38
C SER A 112 -1.83 -4.98 -4.07
N TYR A 113 -1.19 -6.15 -4.01
CA TYR A 113 -1.84 -7.36 -3.47
C TYR A 113 -2.19 -7.26 -1.99
N LYS A 114 -1.41 -6.51 -1.21
CA LYS A 114 -1.63 -6.34 0.23
C LYS A 114 -2.15 -4.95 0.51
N ASP A 115 -3.17 -4.86 1.32
CA ASP A 115 -3.78 -3.63 1.84
C ASP A 115 -2.72 -2.62 2.32
N ARG A 116 -1.86 -3.01 3.26
CA ARG A 116 -0.80 -2.14 3.81
C ARG A 116 0.21 -1.64 2.78
N ALA A 117 0.44 -2.41 1.72
CA ALA A 117 1.34 -2.00 0.63
C ALA A 117 0.66 -1.09 -0.40
N ALA A 118 -0.67 -1.03 -0.41
CA ALA A 118 -1.42 -0.05 -1.18
C ALA A 118 -1.71 1.21 -0.36
N ILE A 119 -2.15 1.05 0.88
CA ILE A 119 -2.68 2.10 1.76
C ILE A 119 -1.57 2.98 2.33
N LEU A 120 -0.55 2.39 2.97
CA LEU A 120 0.49 3.16 3.66
C LEU A 120 1.32 4.05 2.72
N PRO A 121 1.71 3.59 1.50
CA PRO A 121 2.34 4.47 0.51
C PRO A 121 1.42 5.55 -0.05
N ALA A 122 0.13 5.24 -0.22
CA ALA A 122 -0.84 6.18 -0.77
C ALA A 122 -1.13 7.35 0.19
N GLY A 123 -1.11 7.09 1.50
CA GLY A 123 -1.34 8.10 2.52
C GLY A 123 -2.81 8.46 2.72
N HIS A 124 -3.02 9.60 3.35
CA HIS A 124 -4.35 10.06 3.80
C HIS A 124 -5.18 10.71 2.70
N SER A 125 -4.55 11.43 1.81
CA SER A 125 -5.22 12.25 0.80
C SER A 125 -5.31 11.59 -0.58
N ALA A 126 -4.96 10.32 -0.70
CA ALA A 126 -4.97 9.60 -1.97
C ALA A 126 -6.35 9.59 -2.64
N ASN A 127 -6.36 9.61 -3.97
CA ASN A 127 -7.58 9.47 -4.77
C ASN A 127 -8.17 8.06 -4.70
N GLY A 128 -7.36 7.08 -4.26
CA GLY A 128 -7.78 5.71 -4.06
C GLY A 128 -6.61 4.82 -3.67
N ALA A 129 -6.92 3.76 -2.94
CA ALA A 129 -6.03 2.64 -2.72
C ALA A 129 -6.80 1.35 -3.00
N TYR A 130 -6.17 0.42 -3.73
CA TYR A 130 -6.78 -0.83 -4.16
C TYR A 130 -5.90 -2.00 -3.75
N TRP A 131 -6.52 -3.02 -3.16
CA TRP A 131 -5.81 -4.23 -2.74
C TRP A 131 -6.65 -5.48 -2.99
N LEU A 132 -6.02 -6.65 -2.93
CA LEU A 132 -6.70 -7.90 -3.24
C LEU A 132 -7.47 -8.45 -2.04
N ASP A 133 -8.77 -8.64 -2.20
CA ASP A 133 -9.56 -9.54 -1.36
C ASP A 133 -9.18 -10.98 -1.67
N ARG A 134 -8.47 -11.61 -0.74
CA ARG A 134 -7.93 -12.97 -0.92
C ARG A 134 -9.01 -14.04 -0.98
N LYS A 135 -10.17 -13.80 -0.35
CA LYS A 135 -11.31 -14.72 -0.34
C LYS A 135 -11.98 -14.74 -1.72
N ASN A 136 -12.29 -13.57 -2.25
CA ASN A 136 -13.05 -13.41 -3.50
C ASN A 136 -12.15 -13.22 -4.73
N ARG A 137 -10.81 -13.06 -4.53
CA ARG A 137 -9.80 -12.87 -5.57
C ARG A 137 -10.11 -11.72 -6.52
N GLN A 138 -10.47 -10.60 -5.95
CA GLN A 138 -10.76 -9.37 -6.67
C GLN A 138 -10.15 -8.17 -5.98
N PHE A 139 -9.83 -7.12 -6.72
CA PHE A 139 -9.39 -5.87 -6.15
C PHE A 139 -10.56 -5.13 -5.52
N ILE A 140 -10.33 -4.68 -4.30
CA ILE A 140 -11.30 -3.94 -3.48
C ILE A 140 -10.67 -2.65 -2.97
N THR A 141 -11.51 -1.83 -2.36
CA THR A 141 -11.12 -0.66 -1.59
C THR A 141 -12.01 -0.55 -0.35
N SER A 142 -11.99 0.58 0.34
CA SER A 142 -12.89 0.88 1.45
C SER A 142 -13.62 2.20 1.24
N THR A 143 -14.65 2.40 2.06
CA THR A 143 -15.42 3.66 2.07
C THR A 143 -14.60 4.87 2.51
N TYR A 144 -13.37 4.68 3.01
CA TYR A 144 -12.40 5.75 3.24
C TYR A 144 -12.09 6.50 1.94
N TYR A 145 -11.90 5.77 0.84
CA TYR A 145 -11.50 6.34 -0.44
C TYR A 145 -12.67 6.65 -1.36
N MET A 146 -13.68 5.78 -1.42
CA MET A 146 -14.81 5.92 -2.33
C MET A 146 -16.01 5.07 -1.91
N GLN A 147 -17.17 5.40 -2.41
CA GLN A 147 -18.40 4.65 -2.14
C GLN A 147 -18.64 3.50 -3.12
N GLU A 148 -18.01 3.54 -4.30
CA GLU A 148 -18.18 2.56 -5.37
C GLU A 148 -16.88 2.37 -6.14
N LEU A 149 -16.58 1.13 -6.55
CA LEU A 149 -15.43 0.86 -7.42
C LEU A 149 -15.59 1.57 -8.77
N PRO A 150 -14.53 2.20 -9.30
CA PRO A 150 -14.57 2.75 -10.64
C PRO A 150 -14.72 1.66 -11.69
N GLN A 151 -15.23 2.02 -12.86
CA GLN A 151 -15.57 1.06 -13.93
C GLN A 151 -14.38 0.20 -14.34
N TRP A 152 -13.18 0.80 -14.46
CA TRP A 152 -11.96 0.05 -14.81
C TRP A 152 -11.63 -1.06 -13.81
N ALA A 153 -11.85 -0.82 -12.51
CA ALA A 153 -11.59 -1.82 -11.47
C ALA A 153 -12.64 -2.95 -11.51
N LYS A 154 -13.89 -2.61 -11.78
CA LYS A 154 -14.97 -3.59 -11.99
C LYS A 154 -14.67 -4.48 -13.18
N ASP A 155 -14.22 -3.90 -14.30
CA ASP A 155 -13.93 -4.65 -15.51
C ASP A 155 -12.69 -5.53 -15.33
N TYR A 156 -11.64 -5.03 -14.71
CA TYR A 156 -10.45 -5.81 -14.36
C TYR A 156 -10.79 -6.99 -13.43
N ASN A 157 -11.62 -6.79 -12.43
CA ASN A 157 -12.09 -7.86 -11.56
C ASN A 157 -12.84 -8.96 -12.31
N LYS A 158 -13.67 -8.61 -13.29
CA LYS A 158 -14.34 -9.59 -14.16
C LYS A 158 -13.34 -10.45 -14.95
N GLU A 159 -12.26 -9.83 -15.44
CA GLU A 159 -11.20 -10.54 -16.15
C GLU A 159 -10.40 -11.47 -15.21
N LEU A 160 -10.05 -11.02 -14.02
CA LEU A 160 -9.37 -11.83 -13.01
C LEU A 160 -10.15 -13.10 -12.64
N ILE A 161 -11.47 -12.99 -12.51
CA ILE A 161 -12.34 -14.12 -12.19
C ILE A 161 -12.39 -15.12 -13.37
N LYS A 162 -12.39 -14.64 -14.62
CA LYS A 162 -12.40 -15.47 -15.81
C LYS A 162 -11.07 -16.17 -16.08
N ASN A 163 -9.97 -15.57 -15.68
CA ASN A 163 -8.64 -16.03 -16.06
C ASN A 163 -8.19 -17.21 -15.17
N LYS A 164 -8.26 -18.43 -15.69
CA LYS A 164 -7.89 -19.68 -15.00
C LYS A 164 -6.39 -19.74 -14.62
N GLU A 165 -5.53 -18.96 -15.25
CA GLU A 165 -4.08 -18.92 -14.98
C GLU A 165 -3.77 -18.31 -13.60
N PHE A 166 -4.59 -17.40 -13.11
CA PHE A 166 -4.46 -16.85 -11.75
C PHE A 166 -4.59 -17.94 -10.64
N LYS A 167 -5.19 -19.07 -10.97
CA LYS A 167 -5.30 -20.20 -10.05
C LYS A 167 -3.98 -20.98 -9.85
N LYS A 168 -3.00 -20.84 -10.77
CA LYS A 168 -1.72 -21.59 -10.73
C LYS A 168 -0.62 -20.90 -9.94
N VAL A 169 -0.68 -19.58 -9.74
CA VAL A 169 0.39 -18.79 -9.11
C VAL A 169 0.36 -18.85 -7.57
N ASN A 170 -0.70 -19.37 -6.98
CA ASN A 170 -0.91 -19.42 -5.53
C ASN A 170 -0.93 -20.85 -4.94
N ARG A 171 -0.14 -21.77 -5.48
CA ARG A 171 0.16 -23.08 -4.87
C ARG A 171 1.60 -23.15 -4.41
#